data_5ff152f227523c47dc186d6fda72ae7f
#
_entry.id   5ff152f227523c47dc186d6fda72ae7f
#
_cell.length_a   1.000
_cell.length_b   1.000
_cell.length_c   1.000
_cell.angle_alpha   90.00
_cell.angle_beta   90.00
_cell.angle_gamma   90.00
#
_symmetry.space_group_name_H-M   'P 1'
#
loop_
_entity.id
_entity.type
_entity.pdbx_description
1 polymer ?
#
loop_
_entity_poly.entity_id
_entity_poly.type
_entity_poly.pdbx_seq_one_letter_code
_entity_poly.pdbx_strand_id
1 'polypeptide(L)'
;MMAWYNMNRETQGKEHRVYIANQENLAAFAERTMHSSVLPIDTEFLREKTYYAKLCLIQLATDDETAIVDPFAVDDLKVLAPVLRNENVMKLFHAGNQDLEILLREVGVLPHPLFDTQVAAALLGHTQQIGYAALVHAECGVTLKKIDSFTDWSRRPLSDSQLEYAADDVVYLPRMYERMRAQLVELGRLSWLDRDFEDLADPARYAANERERYKRLKRCRAVSCRPRAR
;
A
#
# COMPACT_ATOMS: atom_id res chain seq x y z
N MET A 1 9.04 4.61 28.87
CA MET A 1 7.93 5.51 28.47
C MET A 1 7.55 5.39 26.99
N MET A 2 8.52 5.36 26.05
CA MET A 2 8.23 5.14 24.61
C MET A 2 7.59 3.78 24.29
N ALA A 3 7.98 2.68 24.90
CA ALA A 3 7.40 1.36 24.61
C ALA A 3 5.91 1.24 25.01
N TRP A 4 5.50 1.93 26.07
CA TRP A 4 4.11 1.95 26.53
C TRP A 4 3.24 2.85 25.66
N TYR A 5 3.80 3.95 25.16
CA TYR A 5 3.14 4.86 24.23
C TYR A 5 2.87 4.18 22.87
N ASN A 6 3.83 3.39 22.36
CA ASN A 6 3.70 2.67 21.09
C ASN A 6 2.71 1.48 21.18
N MET A 7 2.66 0.79 22.33
CA MET A 7 1.71 -0.33 22.53
C MET A 7 0.26 0.12 22.59
N ASN A 8 0.00 1.34 23.10
CA ASN A 8 -1.35 1.92 23.10
C ASN A 8 -1.81 2.37 21.71
N ARG A 9 -0.91 2.85 20.84
CA ARG A 9 -1.25 3.24 19.45
C ARG A 9 -1.75 2.04 18.63
N GLU A 10 -1.12 0.87 18.75
CA GLU A 10 -1.52 -0.33 18.01
C GLU A 10 -2.89 -0.87 18.42
N THR A 11 -3.21 -0.77 19.70
CA THR A 11 -4.55 -1.14 20.19
C THR A 11 -5.59 -0.11 19.80
N GLN A 12 -5.30 1.18 19.84
CA GLN A 12 -6.23 2.24 19.46
C GLN A 12 -6.55 2.24 17.95
N GLY A 13 -5.57 2.06 17.07
CA GLY A 13 -5.80 1.99 15.62
C GLY A 13 -6.62 0.75 15.20
N LYS A 14 -6.51 -0.37 15.95
CA LYS A 14 -7.35 -1.55 15.75
C LYS A 14 -8.76 -1.38 16.31
N GLU A 15 -8.91 -0.62 17.37
CA GLU A 15 -10.20 -0.41 18.04
C GLU A 15 -11.09 0.56 17.28
N HIS A 16 -10.53 1.49 16.50
CA HIS A 16 -11.30 2.47 15.75
C HIS A 16 -11.22 2.24 14.24
N ARG A 17 -11.89 1.18 13.77
CA ARG A 17 -12.05 0.90 12.34
C ARG A 17 -13.28 1.60 11.80
N VAL A 18 -13.10 2.34 10.71
CA VAL A 18 -14.19 3.04 10.01
C VAL A 18 -14.33 2.47 8.61
N TYR A 19 -15.51 1.96 8.28
CA TYR A 19 -15.83 1.57 6.92
C TYR A 19 -16.43 2.78 6.19
N ILE A 20 -15.74 3.25 5.16
CA ILE A 20 -16.11 4.45 4.40
C ILE A 20 -16.82 4.02 3.11
N ALA A 21 -18.14 4.21 3.08
CA ALA A 21 -19.02 3.84 1.97
C ALA A 21 -19.86 5.04 1.47
N ASN A 22 -19.37 6.24 1.59
CA ASN A 22 -19.96 7.45 0.99
C ASN A 22 -18.91 8.54 0.82
N GLN A 23 -19.19 9.47 -0.09
CA GLN A 23 -18.27 10.52 -0.50
C GLN A 23 -17.98 11.52 0.61
N GLU A 24 -18.96 11.86 1.42
CA GLU A 24 -18.80 12.84 2.52
C GLU A 24 -17.80 12.36 3.58
N ASN A 25 -17.94 11.09 4.00
CA ASN A 25 -17.02 10.49 4.96
C ASN A 25 -15.61 10.35 4.39
N LEU A 26 -15.48 10.03 3.08
CA LEU A 26 -14.18 9.98 2.43
C LEU A 26 -13.51 11.36 2.39
N ALA A 27 -14.26 12.41 2.05
CA ALA A 27 -13.74 13.77 2.03
C ALA A 27 -13.32 14.23 3.43
N ALA A 28 -14.14 13.99 4.45
CA ALA A 28 -13.82 14.32 5.84
C ALA A 28 -12.58 13.55 6.34
N PHE A 29 -12.42 12.27 5.97
CA PHE A 29 -11.23 11.51 6.29
C PHE A 29 -9.98 12.09 5.59
N ALA A 30 -10.07 12.37 4.29
CA ALA A 30 -8.97 12.95 3.53
C ALA A 30 -8.50 14.29 4.11
N GLU A 31 -9.42 15.12 4.59
CA GLU A 31 -9.09 16.40 5.23
C GLU A 31 -8.34 16.19 6.56
N ARG A 32 -8.79 15.25 7.39
CA ARG A 32 -8.10 14.92 8.66
C ARG A 32 -6.68 14.42 8.42
N THR A 33 -6.48 13.59 7.40
CA THR A 33 -5.17 13.01 7.08
C THR A 33 -4.15 14.02 6.56
N MET A 34 -4.58 15.22 6.13
CA MET A 34 -3.67 16.29 5.71
C MET A 34 -2.70 16.75 6.82
N HIS A 35 -3.02 16.48 8.08
CA HIS A 35 -2.23 16.85 9.25
C HIS A 35 -1.45 15.69 9.88
N SER A 36 -1.58 14.49 9.32
CA SER A 36 -0.85 13.30 9.78
C SER A 36 0.63 13.39 9.38
N SER A 37 1.51 12.85 10.21
CA SER A 37 2.94 12.73 9.87
C SER A 37 3.20 11.60 8.88
N VAL A 38 2.41 10.54 8.97
CA VAL A 38 2.46 9.35 8.11
C VAL A 38 1.05 8.95 7.65
N LEU A 39 0.97 8.32 6.49
CA LEU A 39 -0.26 7.74 5.95
C LEU A 39 0.06 6.34 5.41
N PRO A 40 -0.14 5.28 6.19
CA PRO A 40 -0.14 3.91 5.70
C PRO A 40 -1.20 3.69 4.65
N ILE A 41 -0.85 2.97 3.58
CA ILE A 41 -1.74 2.70 2.46
C ILE A 41 -1.54 1.27 1.99
N ASP A 42 -2.65 0.56 1.75
CA ASP A 42 -2.68 -0.71 1.06
C ASP A 42 -3.92 -0.78 0.17
N THR A 43 -3.96 -1.71 -0.79
CA THR A 43 -5.12 -1.90 -1.66
C THR A 43 -5.45 -3.37 -1.87
N GLU A 44 -6.75 -3.68 -1.88
CA GLU A 44 -7.23 -4.97 -2.34
C GLU A 44 -7.86 -4.87 -3.73
N PHE A 45 -7.49 -5.78 -4.61
CA PHE A 45 -7.90 -5.73 -6.01
C PHE A 45 -8.02 -7.12 -6.66
N LEU A 46 -8.78 -7.20 -7.75
CA LEU A 46 -8.88 -8.38 -8.59
C LEU A 46 -8.10 -8.19 -9.90
N ARG A 47 -7.24 -9.15 -10.24
CA ARG A 47 -6.42 -9.13 -11.48
C ARG A 47 -6.48 -10.43 -12.28
N GLU A 48 -7.49 -11.26 -12.13
CA GLU A 48 -7.51 -12.59 -12.74
C GLU A 48 -7.87 -12.59 -14.24
N LYS A 49 -8.82 -11.73 -14.64
CA LYS A 49 -9.43 -11.74 -15.99
C LYS A 49 -9.37 -10.42 -16.72
N THR A 50 -8.79 -9.40 -16.12
CA THR A 50 -8.73 -8.04 -16.65
C THR A 50 -7.31 -7.58 -16.86
N TYR A 51 -7.11 -6.75 -17.87
CA TYR A 51 -5.81 -6.14 -18.16
C TYR A 51 -5.37 -5.21 -17.02
N TYR A 52 -6.28 -4.40 -16.52
CA TYR A 52 -6.07 -3.57 -15.33
C TYR A 52 -6.66 -4.26 -14.10
N ALA A 53 -6.00 -4.11 -12.98
CA ALA A 53 -6.55 -4.53 -11.71
C ALA A 53 -7.86 -3.77 -11.42
N LYS A 54 -8.89 -4.47 -10.95
CA LYS A 54 -10.11 -3.86 -10.46
C LYS A 54 -9.92 -3.58 -8.98
N LEU A 55 -9.83 -2.30 -8.61
CA LEU A 55 -9.75 -1.88 -7.22
C LEU A 55 -11.01 -2.32 -6.46
N CYS A 56 -10.82 -2.91 -5.29
CA CYS A 56 -11.90 -3.41 -4.44
C CYS A 56 -11.93 -2.76 -3.06
N LEU A 57 -10.78 -2.38 -2.49
CA LEU A 57 -10.67 -1.64 -1.25
C LEU A 57 -9.42 -0.75 -1.29
N ILE A 58 -9.45 0.34 -0.51
CA ILE A 58 -8.26 1.08 -0.11
C ILE A 58 -8.24 1.10 1.42
N GLN A 59 -7.15 0.65 2.01
CA GLN A 59 -6.89 0.76 3.42
C GLN A 59 -5.99 1.95 3.70
N LEU A 60 -6.39 2.76 4.66
CA LEU A 60 -5.65 3.94 5.11
C LEU A 60 -5.63 3.96 6.63
N ALA A 61 -4.56 4.41 7.24
CA ALA A 61 -4.54 4.58 8.70
C ALA A 61 -3.96 5.93 9.11
N THR A 62 -4.44 6.41 10.23
CA THR A 62 -3.88 7.53 10.99
C THR A 62 -3.47 7.03 12.38
N ASP A 63 -3.03 7.94 13.24
CA ASP A 63 -2.75 7.60 14.64
C ASP A 63 -4.00 7.15 15.40
N ASP A 64 -5.18 7.64 14.98
CA ASP A 64 -6.44 7.52 15.73
C ASP A 64 -7.41 6.50 15.12
N GLU A 65 -7.35 6.26 13.81
CA GLU A 65 -8.32 5.43 13.12
C GLU A 65 -7.71 4.68 11.92
N THR A 66 -8.33 3.53 11.61
CA THR A 66 -8.06 2.79 10.38
C THR A 66 -9.30 2.84 9.49
N ALA A 67 -9.17 3.47 8.33
CA ALA A 67 -10.23 3.60 7.35
C ALA A 67 -10.13 2.52 6.27
N ILE A 68 -11.25 1.83 6.03
CA ILE A 68 -11.43 0.89 4.94
C ILE A 68 -12.40 1.55 3.95
N VAL A 69 -11.87 2.04 2.84
CA VAL A 69 -12.65 2.75 1.82
C VAL A 69 -13.20 1.76 0.82
N ASP A 70 -14.51 1.80 0.59
CA ASP A 70 -15.20 1.05 -0.45
C ASP A 70 -15.27 1.86 -1.75
N PRO A 71 -14.45 1.55 -2.77
CA PRO A 71 -14.46 2.29 -4.03
C PRO A 71 -15.73 2.07 -4.85
N PHE A 72 -16.57 1.08 -4.49
CA PHE A 72 -17.86 0.84 -5.15
C PHE A 72 -18.98 1.73 -4.62
N ALA A 73 -18.76 2.36 -3.46
CA ALA A 73 -19.77 3.14 -2.76
C ALA A 73 -19.42 4.65 -2.68
N VAL A 74 -18.27 5.06 -3.21
CA VAL A 74 -17.86 6.46 -3.30
C VAL A 74 -17.83 6.91 -4.75
N ASP A 75 -18.12 8.19 -4.99
CA ASP A 75 -18.26 8.73 -6.36
C ASP A 75 -16.92 9.13 -6.96
N ASP A 76 -15.99 9.67 -6.16
CA ASP A 76 -14.70 10.19 -6.63
C ASP A 76 -13.58 9.96 -5.61
N LEU A 77 -12.64 9.09 -5.97
CA LEU A 77 -11.43 8.84 -5.19
C LEU A 77 -10.39 9.97 -5.28
N LYS A 78 -10.53 10.91 -6.23
CA LYS A 78 -9.57 12.02 -6.41
C LYS A 78 -9.54 12.97 -5.23
N VAL A 79 -10.52 12.92 -4.35
CA VAL A 79 -10.50 13.64 -3.06
C VAL A 79 -9.29 13.25 -2.20
N LEU A 80 -8.68 12.08 -2.42
CA LEU A 80 -7.43 11.67 -1.78
C LEU A 80 -6.17 12.31 -2.42
N ALA A 81 -6.27 12.91 -3.62
CA ALA A 81 -5.12 13.44 -4.33
C ALA A 81 -4.34 14.53 -3.55
N PRO A 82 -4.98 15.45 -2.81
CA PRO A 82 -4.25 16.44 -2.01
C PRO A 82 -3.33 15.80 -0.97
N VAL A 83 -3.82 14.82 -0.19
CA VAL A 83 -3.00 14.18 0.85
C VAL A 83 -1.91 13.30 0.23
N LEU A 84 -2.20 12.62 -0.88
CA LEU A 84 -1.19 11.81 -1.57
C LEU A 84 -0.01 12.64 -2.11
N ARG A 85 -0.25 13.91 -2.47
CA ARG A 85 0.77 14.87 -2.90
C ARG A 85 1.38 15.69 -1.76
N ASN A 86 0.85 15.62 -0.55
CA ASN A 86 1.33 16.44 0.57
C ASN A 86 2.73 16.00 1.00
N GLU A 87 3.73 16.85 0.76
CA GLU A 87 5.13 16.57 1.08
C GLU A 87 5.41 16.43 2.58
N ASN A 88 4.51 16.94 3.44
CA ASN A 88 4.62 16.82 4.89
C ASN A 88 4.07 15.49 5.43
N VAL A 89 3.40 14.70 4.60
CA VAL A 89 2.82 13.41 4.96
C VAL A 89 3.60 12.30 4.27
N MET A 90 4.32 11.47 5.01
CA MET A 90 5.02 10.31 4.46
C MET A 90 4.03 9.17 4.18
N LYS A 91 3.89 8.74 2.93
CA LYS A 91 3.03 7.62 2.55
C LYS A 91 3.79 6.31 2.72
N LEU A 92 3.21 5.36 3.48
CA LEU A 92 3.85 4.10 3.83
C LEU A 92 3.21 2.93 3.09
N PHE A 93 4.07 2.10 2.50
CA PHE A 93 3.66 0.90 1.75
C PHE A 93 4.46 -0.32 2.18
N HIS A 94 3.96 -1.50 1.83
CA HIS A 94 4.74 -2.73 1.82
C HIS A 94 4.58 -3.43 0.47
N ALA A 95 5.66 -3.49 -0.32
CA ALA A 95 5.64 -3.99 -1.70
C ALA A 95 4.65 -3.25 -2.62
N GLY A 96 4.52 -1.93 -2.44
CA GLY A 96 3.46 -1.08 -2.97
C GLY A 96 3.46 -0.84 -4.48
N ASN A 97 4.27 -1.53 -5.27
CA ASN A 97 4.36 -1.28 -6.72
C ASN A 97 3.03 -1.44 -7.47
N GLN A 98 2.14 -2.36 -7.02
CA GLN A 98 0.82 -2.54 -7.63
C GLN A 98 -0.18 -1.51 -7.12
N ASP A 99 -0.09 -1.17 -5.84
CA ASP A 99 -0.91 -0.13 -5.21
C ASP A 99 -0.66 1.23 -5.87
N LEU A 100 0.59 1.57 -6.13
CA LEU A 100 0.99 2.79 -6.85
C LEU A 100 0.43 2.82 -8.28
N GLU A 101 0.46 1.69 -9.03
CA GLU A 101 -0.19 1.58 -10.35
C GLU A 101 -1.69 1.85 -10.26
N ILE A 102 -2.35 1.29 -9.24
CA ILE A 102 -3.78 1.44 -9.02
C ILE A 102 -4.13 2.86 -8.61
N LEU A 103 -3.42 3.43 -7.64
CA LEU A 103 -3.65 4.80 -7.17
C LEU A 103 -3.43 5.82 -8.28
N LEU A 104 -2.38 5.67 -9.10
CA LEU A 104 -2.17 6.54 -10.26
C LEU A 104 -3.35 6.51 -11.21
N ARG A 105 -3.94 5.34 -11.43
CA ARG A 105 -5.07 5.19 -12.35
C ARG A 105 -6.38 5.69 -11.76
N GLU A 106 -6.68 5.37 -10.50
CA GLU A 106 -7.97 5.65 -9.87
C GLU A 106 -8.03 7.06 -9.26
N VAL A 107 -6.91 7.53 -8.67
CA VAL A 107 -6.83 8.86 -8.04
C VAL A 107 -6.18 9.88 -8.96
N GLY A 108 -5.37 9.44 -9.93
CA GLY A 108 -4.69 10.30 -10.89
C GLY A 108 -3.37 10.89 -10.41
N VAL A 109 -2.83 10.39 -9.28
CA VAL A 109 -1.55 10.84 -8.72
C VAL A 109 -0.75 9.69 -8.15
N LEU A 110 0.58 9.80 -8.19
CA LEU A 110 1.46 8.95 -7.39
C LEU A 110 1.68 9.59 -6.02
N PRO A 111 1.61 8.79 -4.95
CA PRO A 111 1.97 9.23 -3.61
C PRO A 111 3.42 9.70 -3.53
N HIS A 112 3.65 10.89 -2.95
CA HIS A 112 4.99 11.43 -2.70
C HIS A 112 4.95 12.38 -1.51
N PRO A 113 5.98 12.35 -0.58
CA PRO A 113 7.02 11.32 -0.47
C PRO A 113 6.44 9.96 -0.06
N LEU A 114 7.16 8.89 -0.35
CA LEU A 114 6.76 7.53 0.01
C LEU A 114 7.91 6.74 0.67
N PHE A 115 7.54 5.71 1.44
CA PHE A 115 8.46 4.75 2.01
C PHE A 115 7.88 3.34 1.87
N ASP A 116 8.61 2.45 1.22
CA ASP A 116 8.24 1.05 1.07
C ASP A 116 9.05 0.18 2.02
N THR A 117 8.36 -0.45 2.98
CA THR A 117 9.01 -1.26 4.03
C THR A 117 9.66 -2.53 3.48
N GLN A 118 9.17 -3.09 2.35
CA GLN A 118 9.83 -4.25 1.74
C GLN A 118 11.16 -3.87 1.09
N VAL A 119 11.23 -2.72 0.43
CA VAL A 119 12.47 -2.19 -0.17
C VAL A 119 13.47 -1.88 0.93
N ALA A 120 13.03 -1.20 2.00
CA ALA A 120 13.88 -0.84 3.13
C ALA A 120 14.40 -2.07 3.89
N ALA A 121 13.59 -3.12 4.03
CA ALA A 121 13.95 -4.37 4.70
C ALA A 121 15.17 -5.05 4.08
N ALA A 122 15.33 -4.98 2.75
CA ALA A 122 16.46 -5.55 2.05
C ALA A 122 17.80 -4.91 2.49
N LEU A 123 17.82 -3.60 2.79
CA LEU A 123 19.02 -2.90 3.28
C LEU A 123 19.32 -3.18 4.75
N LEU A 124 18.37 -3.73 5.49
CA LEU A 124 18.53 -4.15 6.89
C LEU A 124 18.90 -5.64 7.03
N GLY A 125 19.07 -6.36 5.91
CA GLY A 125 19.51 -7.75 5.90
C GLY A 125 18.38 -8.77 5.93
N HIS A 126 17.14 -8.35 5.78
CA HIS A 126 16.02 -9.27 5.53
C HIS A 126 16.10 -9.87 4.12
N THR A 127 15.42 -10.98 3.90
CA THR A 127 15.32 -11.60 2.57
C THR A 127 14.67 -10.63 1.58
N GLN A 128 15.16 -10.62 0.33
CA GLN A 128 14.49 -9.89 -0.74
C GLN A 128 13.03 -10.35 -0.83
N GLN A 129 12.12 -9.39 -1.02
CA GLN A 129 10.68 -9.66 -1.09
C GLN A 129 10.12 -10.35 0.16
N ILE A 130 10.63 -10.00 1.34
CA ILE A 130 10.02 -10.45 2.60
C ILE A 130 8.54 -10.10 2.60
N GLY A 131 7.66 -11.05 2.94
CA GLY A 131 6.22 -10.80 3.04
C GLY A 131 5.86 -9.99 4.27
N TYR A 132 4.74 -9.25 4.20
CA TYR A 132 4.27 -8.36 5.26
C TYR A 132 4.21 -9.01 6.63
N ALA A 133 3.49 -10.15 6.76
CA ALA A 133 3.36 -10.85 8.04
C ALA A 133 4.70 -11.27 8.64
N ALA A 134 5.67 -11.67 7.81
CA ALA A 134 7.01 -12.03 8.28
C ALA A 134 7.79 -10.80 8.77
N LEU A 135 7.65 -9.67 8.08
CA LEU A 135 8.29 -8.43 8.48
C LEU A 135 7.65 -7.85 9.74
N VAL A 136 6.32 -7.88 9.86
CA VAL A 136 5.60 -7.52 11.10
C VAL A 136 6.07 -8.36 12.27
N HIS A 137 6.23 -9.67 12.06
CA HIS A 137 6.76 -10.53 13.13
C HIS A 137 8.19 -10.14 13.53
N ALA A 138 9.06 -9.91 12.56
CA ALA A 138 10.46 -9.55 12.80
C ALA A 138 10.61 -8.19 13.50
N GLU A 139 9.88 -7.19 13.01
CA GLU A 139 10.02 -5.81 13.48
C GLU A 139 9.12 -5.47 14.67
N CYS A 140 7.93 -6.06 14.75
CA CYS A 140 6.94 -5.73 15.78
C CYS A 140 6.76 -6.83 16.84
N GLY A 141 7.24 -8.06 16.57
CA GLY A 141 7.02 -9.22 17.45
C GLY A 141 5.59 -9.76 17.44
N VAL A 142 4.78 -9.34 16.44
CA VAL A 142 3.37 -9.71 16.33
C VAL A 142 3.22 -10.80 15.26
N THR A 143 2.39 -11.80 15.55
CA THR A 143 2.04 -12.85 14.59
C THR A 143 0.63 -12.57 14.06
N LEU A 144 0.55 -12.21 12.78
CA LEU A 144 -0.74 -11.97 12.12
C LEU A 144 -1.49 -13.29 11.86
N LYS A 145 -2.81 -13.23 11.95
CA LYS A 145 -3.66 -14.36 11.57
C LYS A 145 -3.57 -14.58 10.07
N LYS A 146 -3.43 -15.85 9.66
CA LYS A 146 -3.57 -16.20 8.24
C LYS A 146 -5.04 -16.16 7.86
N ILE A 147 -5.37 -15.43 6.82
CA ILE A 147 -6.67 -15.51 6.15
C ILE A 147 -6.49 -16.28 4.84
N ASP A 148 -7.56 -16.91 4.37
CA ASP A 148 -7.56 -17.65 3.10
C ASP A 148 -7.18 -16.71 1.95
N SER A 149 -6.09 -17.04 1.27
CA SER A 149 -5.53 -16.28 0.14
C SER A 149 -6.43 -16.21 -1.11
N PHE A 150 -7.65 -16.74 -1.05
CA PHE A 150 -8.64 -16.76 -2.14
C PHE A 150 -9.92 -15.98 -1.80
N THR A 151 -9.77 -14.89 -1.07
CA THR A 151 -10.90 -14.03 -0.73
C THR A 151 -11.35 -13.22 -1.95
N ASP A 152 -12.64 -13.27 -2.27
CA ASP A 152 -13.23 -12.42 -3.30
C ASP A 152 -13.56 -11.04 -2.72
N TRP A 153 -12.64 -10.10 -2.89
CA TRP A 153 -12.75 -8.73 -2.39
C TRP A 153 -13.82 -7.90 -3.10
N SER A 154 -14.40 -8.39 -4.21
CA SER A 154 -15.48 -7.67 -4.93
C SER A 154 -16.86 -7.92 -4.33
N ARG A 155 -17.02 -8.89 -3.46
CA ARG A 155 -18.30 -9.18 -2.82
C ARG A 155 -18.65 -8.18 -1.74
N ARG A 156 -19.96 -7.93 -1.58
CA ARG A 156 -20.53 -7.12 -0.51
C ARG A 156 -21.73 -7.85 0.11
N PRO A 157 -21.95 -7.73 1.43
CA PRO A 157 -21.07 -7.05 2.41
C PRO A 157 -19.76 -7.82 2.65
N LEU A 158 -18.73 -7.11 3.11
CA LEU A 158 -17.51 -7.75 3.61
C LEU A 158 -17.78 -8.42 4.95
N SER A 159 -17.10 -9.54 5.21
CA SER A 159 -17.14 -10.19 6.52
C SER A 159 -16.25 -9.45 7.53
N ASP A 160 -16.53 -9.65 8.83
CA ASP A 160 -15.71 -9.09 9.90
C ASP A 160 -14.24 -9.55 9.80
N SER A 161 -14.00 -10.79 9.36
CA SER A 161 -12.66 -11.32 9.16
C SER A 161 -11.93 -10.63 7.99
N GLN A 162 -12.63 -10.26 6.91
CA GLN A 162 -12.07 -9.47 5.82
C GLN A 162 -11.73 -8.05 6.28
N LEU A 163 -12.61 -7.42 7.06
CA LEU A 163 -12.36 -6.10 7.62
C LEU A 163 -11.20 -6.10 8.63
N GLU A 164 -11.04 -7.16 9.43
CA GLU A 164 -9.92 -7.33 10.35
C GLU A 164 -8.60 -7.46 9.59
N TYR A 165 -8.59 -8.31 8.56
CA TYR A 165 -7.41 -8.50 7.72
C TYR A 165 -6.99 -7.21 7.02
N ALA A 166 -7.92 -6.55 6.33
CA ALA A 166 -7.65 -5.30 5.63
C ALA A 166 -7.10 -4.20 6.56
N ALA A 167 -7.57 -4.15 7.81
CA ALA A 167 -7.02 -3.24 8.81
C ALA A 167 -5.60 -3.64 9.24
N ASP A 168 -5.34 -4.95 9.39
CA ASP A 168 -4.03 -5.44 9.80
C ASP A 168 -2.92 -5.13 8.78
N ASP A 169 -3.24 -4.98 7.49
CA ASP A 169 -2.27 -4.68 6.42
C ASP A 169 -1.68 -3.26 6.50
N VAL A 170 -2.30 -2.34 7.26
CA VAL A 170 -1.82 -0.96 7.39
C VAL A 170 -1.39 -0.58 8.82
N VAL A 171 -1.97 -1.21 9.84
CA VAL A 171 -1.81 -0.81 11.26
C VAL A 171 -0.36 -0.87 11.73
N TYR A 172 0.46 -1.81 11.23
CA TYR A 172 1.84 -1.99 11.67
C TYR A 172 2.86 -1.18 10.88
N LEU A 173 2.47 -0.60 9.73
CA LEU A 173 3.37 0.16 8.86
C LEU A 173 4.05 1.34 9.58
N PRO A 174 3.37 2.16 10.41
CA PRO A 174 4.02 3.27 11.10
C PRO A 174 5.14 2.81 12.03
N ARG A 175 4.89 1.76 12.82
CA ARG A 175 5.89 1.22 13.74
C ARG A 175 7.07 0.61 13.00
N MET A 176 6.83 -0.13 11.94
CA MET A 176 7.91 -0.66 11.08
C MET A 176 8.73 0.49 10.48
N TYR A 177 8.07 1.53 9.96
CA TYR A 177 8.74 2.71 9.42
C TYR A 177 9.66 3.38 10.44
N GLU A 178 9.16 3.68 11.64
CA GLU A 178 9.95 4.33 12.68
C GLU A 178 11.19 3.52 13.04
N ARG A 179 11.05 2.21 13.26
CA ARG A 179 12.14 1.31 13.63
C ARG A 179 13.17 1.15 12.52
N MET A 180 12.69 0.84 11.32
CA MET A 180 13.57 0.60 10.17
C MET A 180 14.29 1.88 9.75
N ARG A 181 13.61 3.03 9.78
CA ARG A 181 14.23 4.33 9.52
C ARG A 181 15.33 4.63 10.53
N ALA A 182 15.10 4.40 11.82
CA ALA A 182 16.10 4.61 12.85
C ALA A 182 17.34 3.71 12.63
N GLN A 183 17.16 2.43 12.33
CA GLN A 183 18.25 1.50 12.02
C GLN A 183 19.02 1.92 10.75
N LEU A 184 18.33 2.35 9.71
CA LEU A 184 18.96 2.82 8.46
C LEU A 184 19.78 4.09 8.68
N VAL A 185 19.32 5.01 9.53
CA VAL A 185 20.08 6.20 9.93
C VAL A 185 21.34 5.80 10.68
N GLU A 186 21.24 4.91 11.67
CA GLU A 186 22.38 4.41 12.46
C GLU A 186 23.43 3.73 11.57
N LEU A 187 22.99 2.97 10.56
CA LEU A 187 23.86 2.31 9.59
C LEU A 187 24.38 3.23 8.47
N GLY A 188 23.94 4.49 8.42
CA GLY A 188 24.28 5.43 7.33
C GLY A 188 23.74 5.01 5.96
N ARG A 189 22.65 4.24 5.92
CA ARG A 189 22.09 3.66 4.67
C ARG A 189 20.78 4.27 4.24
N LEU A 190 20.19 5.21 4.98
CA LEU A 190 18.89 5.76 4.66
C LEU A 190 18.86 6.36 3.25
N SER A 191 19.87 7.13 2.87
CA SER A 191 19.97 7.76 1.56
C SER A 191 20.16 6.78 0.39
N TRP A 192 20.44 5.50 0.67
CA TRP A 192 20.52 4.49 -0.39
C TRP A 192 19.16 4.15 -0.96
N LEU A 193 18.08 4.46 -0.22
CA LEU A 193 16.70 4.28 -0.65
C LEU A 193 16.18 5.36 -1.60
N ASP A 194 16.85 6.52 -1.65
CA ASP A 194 16.35 7.69 -2.38
C ASP A 194 16.05 7.35 -3.84
N ARG A 195 16.98 6.66 -4.50
CA ARG A 195 16.82 6.24 -5.89
C ARG A 195 15.68 5.24 -6.09
N ASP A 196 15.56 4.26 -5.21
CA ASP A 196 14.50 3.25 -5.31
C ASP A 196 13.11 3.89 -5.13
N PHE A 197 13.01 4.87 -4.22
CA PHE A 197 11.75 5.59 -3.99
C PHE A 197 11.45 6.60 -5.09
N GLU A 198 12.44 7.27 -5.66
CA GLU A 198 12.28 8.08 -6.86
C GLU A 198 11.77 7.23 -8.04
N ASP A 199 12.37 6.05 -8.26
CA ASP A 199 11.94 5.11 -9.29
C ASP A 199 10.49 4.61 -9.06
N LEU A 200 10.07 4.40 -7.80
CA LEU A 200 8.69 4.04 -7.46
C LEU A 200 7.72 5.21 -7.69
N ALA A 201 8.15 6.44 -7.47
CA ALA A 201 7.36 7.65 -7.68
C ALA A 201 7.36 8.15 -9.14
N ASP A 202 8.09 7.49 -10.06
CA ASP A 202 8.14 7.89 -11.47
C ASP A 202 6.88 7.39 -12.24
N PRO A 203 6.02 8.27 -12.76
CA PRO A 203 4.87 7.89 -13.57
C PRO A 203 5.24 7.07 -14.82
N ALA A 204 6.44 7.26 -15.37
CA ALA A 204 6.90 6.53 -16.55
C ALA A 204 6.99 5.01 -16.29
N ARG A 205 7.25 4.60 -15.04
CA ARG A 205 7.26 3.20 -14.60
C ARG A 205 5.91 2.50 -14.79
N TYR A 206 4.82 3.25 -14.64
CA TYR A 206 3.43 2.77 -14.72
C TYR A 206 2.79 3.07 -16.07
N ALA A 207 3.47 3.85 -16.92
CA ALA A 207 3.00 4.12 -18.27
C ALA A 207 2.85 2.80 -19.04
N ALA A 208 1.63 2.51 -19.46
CA ALA A 208 1.31 1.30 -20.18
C ALA A 208 1.92 1.33 -21.56
N ASN A 209 3.05 0.65 -21.78
CA ASN A 209 3.39 0.24 -23.12
C ASN A 209 2.53 -0.99 -23.48
N GLU A 210 1.29 -0.74 -23.91
CA GLU A 210 0.31 -1.78 -24.26
C GLU A 210 0.87 -2.77 -25.28
N ARG A 211 1.76 -2.32 -26.16
CA ARG A 211 2.39 -3.14 -27.19
C ARG A 211 3.46 -4.08 -26.63
N GLU A 212 3.99 -3.81 -25.44
CA GLU A 212 5.07 -4.61 -24.85
C GLU A 212 4.63 -5.46 -23.64
N ARG A 213 3.39 -5.31 -23.15
CA ARG A 213 2.90 -6.06 -21.98
C ARG A 213 2.86 -7.57 -22.20
N TYR A 214 2.68 -8.03 -23.44
CA TYR A 214 2.76 -9.47 -23.74
C TYR A 214 4.12 -10.09 -23.33
N LYS A 215 5.18 -9.30 -23.27
CA LYS A 215 6.53 -9.74 -22.83
C LYS A 215 6.56 -10.17 -21.35
N ARG A 216 5.57 -9.75 -20.55
CA ARG A 216 5.43 -10.13 -19.12
C ARG A 216 4.76 -11.49 -18.92
N LEU A 217 4.14 -12.06 -19.95
CA LEU A 217 3.55 -13.40 -19.86
C LEU A 217 4.67 -14.44 -19.77
N LYS A 218 4.64 -15.29 -18.73
CA LYS A 218 5.69 -16.28 -18.37
C LYS A 218 6.14 -17.22 -19.52
N ARG A 219 5.39 -17.29 -20.63
CA ARG A 219 5.71 -18.13 -21.81
C ARG A 219 5.92 -17.34 -23.10
N CYS A 220 5.89 -16.02 -23.09
CA CYS A 220 5.96 -15.23 -24.31
C CYS A 220 7.36 -15.12 -24.94
N ARG A 221 8.42 -15.51 -24.22
CA ARG A 221 9.79 -15.57 -24.78
C ARG A 221 9.98 -16.64 -25.85
N ALA A 222 9.01 -17.55 -26.01
CA ALA A 222 9.06 -18.66 -26.99
C ALA A 222 8.36 -18.34 -28.32
N VAL A 223 7.64 -17.20 -28.44
CA VAL A 223 6.93 -16.85 -29.67
C VAL A 223 7.76 -15.78 -30.41
N SER A 224 8.70 -16.22 -31.26
CA SER A 224 9.31 -15.32 -32.23
C SER A 224 8.28 -15.05 -33.31
N CYS A 225 7.65 -13.88 -33.32
CA CYS A 225 6.90 -13.39 -34.47
C CYS A 225 7.90 -13.13 -35.61
N ARG A 226 8.11 -14.12 -36.47
CA ARG A 226 8.66 -13.85 -37.80
C ARG A 226 7.56 -13.21 -38.64
N PRO A 227 7.75 -12.00 -39.22
CA PRO A 227 6.79 -11.50 -40.18
C PRO A 227 6.74 -12.49 -41.35
N ARG A 228 5.57 -12.96 -41.72
CA ARG A 228 5.39 -13.65 -43.00
C ARG A 228 5.64 -12.60 -44.06
N ALA A 229 6.74 -12.75 -44.82
CA ALA A 229 6.92 -12.06 -46.07
C ALA A 229 5.75 -12.43 -47.00
N ARG A 230 5.11 -11.42 -47.57
CA ARG A 230 4.21 -11.57 -48.71
C ARG A 230 5.04 -11.68 -49.96
#